data_b797afa5e2a4d447d4febb5ef7e32706
#
_entry.id   b797afa5e2a4d447d4febb5ef7e32706
#
_cell.length_a   1.000
_cell.length_b   1.000
_cell.length_c   1.000
_cell.angle_alpha   90.00
_cell.angle_beta   90.00
_cell.angle_gamma   90.00
#
_symmetry.space_group_name_H-M   'P 1'
#
loop_
_entity.id
_entity.type
_entity.pdbx_description
1 polymer ?
#
loop_
_entity_poly.entity_id
_entity_poly.type
_entity_poly.pdbx_seq_one_letter_code
_entity_poly.pdbx_strand_id
1 'polypeptide(L)'
;VFVNFKKGAIIVAKVFVFDHPLIQHKLTYIRDKNTGTKEFRELVDEVATLMAFEITRDMPLEDIDIETPVCPAKSKVLSGKKIGIVPILRAGIGMVDGILKLIPAAKVGHVGLYRDPETLLPVEYYIKLPSDVEERDFIVVDPMLATGGSAIEAIRSLKKRGAKHIKFMCLIAAPEGVDAVKEAHPDVDIYIAALDEKLNDHGYIVPGLGDAGDRLFGTK
;
A
#
# COMPACT_ATOMS: atom_id res chain seq x y z
N VAL A 1 31.21 -15.30 7.81
CA VAL A 1 31.75 -14.53 6.67
C VAL A 1 31.19 -13.13 6.80
N PHE A 2 32.04 -12.17 7.19
CA PHE A 2 31.68 -10.75 7.29
C PHE A 2 31.48 -10.20 5.87
N VAL A 3 30.26 -9.85 5.48
CA VAL A 3 30.01 -9.10 4.25
C VAL A 3 30.20 -7.62 4.56
N ASN A 4 31.27 -7.06 4.04
CA ASN A 4 31.59 -5.63 4.06
C ASN A 4 30.55 -4.89 3.20
N PHE A 5 29.63 -4.16 3.81
CA PHE A 5 28.74 -3.24 3.08
C PHE A 5 29.56 -2.09 2.50
N LYS A 6 29.77 -2.10 1.19
CA LYS A 6 30.34 -0.96 0.46
C LYS A 6 29.42 0.25 0.67
N LYS A 7 29.96 1.32 1.24
CA LYS A 7 29.34 2.66 1.20
C LYS A 7 29.11 3.04 -0.27
N GLY A 8 27.84 3.27 -0.64
CA GLY A 8 27.49 3.80 -1.95
C GLY A 8 26.58 2.93 -2.82
N ALA A 9 25.80 2.00 -2.25
CA ALA A 9 24.72 1.38 -3.02
C ALA A 9 23.65 2.45 -3.30
N ILE A 10 23.41 2.74 -4.58
CA ILE A 10 22.26 3.55 -5.00
C ILE A 10 21.01 2.77 -4.58
N ILE A 11 20.27 3.33 -3.62
CA ILE A 11 18.97 2.76 -3.23
C ILE A 11 18.01 3.09 -4.36
N VAL A 12 17.49 2.07 -5.03
CA VAL A 12 16.50 2.21 -6.11
C VAL A 12 15.24 1.49 -5.65
N ALA A 13 14.12 2.21 -5.60
CA ALA A 13 12.81 1.64 -5.31
C ALA A 13 12.51 0.49 -6.28
N LYS A 14 12.10 -0.64 -5.74
CA LYS A 14 11.65 -1.79 -6.52
C LYS A 14 10.16 -1.65 -6.81
N VAL A 15 9.76 -2.11 -7.99
CA VAL A 15 8.34 -2.17 -8.39
C VAL A 15 7.98 -3.63 -8.55
N PHE A 16 6.98 -4.06 -7.79
CA PHE A 16 6.45 -5.41 -7.83
C PHE A 16 5.04 -5.37 -8.42
N VAL A 17 4.87 -5.95 -9.60
CA VAL A 17 3.56 -6.12 -10.24
C VAL A 17 3.12 -7.56 -10.06
N PHE A 18 1.98 -7.77 -9.43
CA PHE A 18 1.48 -9.11 -9.14
C PHE A 18 0.79 -9.74 -10.33
N ASP A 19 1.25 -10.92 -10.73
CA ASP A 19 0.68 -11.72 -11.82
C ASP A 19 -0.18 -12.90 -11.32
N HIS A 20 -0.47 -12.94 -10.02
CA HIS A 20 -1.20 -14.05 -9.41
C HIS A 20 -2.61 -14.18 -10.00
N PRO A 21 -3.03 -15.38 -10.49
CA PRO A 21 -4.29 -15.57 -11.20
C PRO A 21 -5.54 -15.11 -10.44
N LEU A 22 -5.59 -15.29 -9.12
CA LEU A 22 -6.72 -14.82 -8.30
C LEU A 22 -6.79 -13.28 -8.25
N ILE A 23 -5.65 -12.59 -8.21
CA ILE A 23 -5.62 -11.13 -8.25
C ILE A 23 -6.13 -10.66 -9.60
N GLN A 24 -5.63 -11.22 -10.71
CA GLN A 24 -6.03 -10.84 -12.05
C GLN A 24 -7.53 -11.12 -12.31
N HIS A 25 -8.03 -12.26 -11.85
CA HIS A 25 -9.46 -12.60 -11.91
C HIS A 25 -10.33 -11.54 -11.21
N LYS A 26 -9.98 -11.17 -9.98
CA LYS A 26 -10.73 -10.18 -9.20
C LYS A 26 -10.62 -8.77 -9.79
N LEU A 27 -9.47 -8.40 -10.34
CA LEU A 27 -9.28 -7.13 -11.03
C LEU A 27 -10.20 -7.00 -12.26
N THR A 28 -10.50 -8.09 -12.97
CA THR A 28 -11.46 -8.07 -14.08
C THR A 28 -12.82 -7.52 -13.62
N TYR A 29 -13.35 -8.00 -12.50
CA TYR A 29 -14.62 -7.52 -11.95
C TYR A 29 -14.51 -6.14 -11.31
N ILE A 30 -13.39 -5.82 -10.65
CA ILE A 30 -13.11 -4.45 -10.17
C ILE A 30 -13.18 -3.44 -11.32
N ARG A 31 -12.66 -3.79 -12.50
CA ARG A 31 -12.66 -2.91 -13.67
C ARG A 31 -14.03 -2.79 -14.34
N ASP A 32 -14.88 -3.81 -14.25
CA ASP A 32 -16.21 -3.78 -14.91
C ASP A 32 -17.05 -2.64 -14.33
N LYS A 33 -17.54 -1.77 -15.23
CA LYS A 33 -18.41 -0.64 -14.88
C LYS A 33 -19.75 -1.05 -14.27
N ASN A 34 -20.18 -2.30 -14.51
CA ASN A 34 -21.45 -2.83 -14.00
C ASN A 34 -21.31 -3.40 -12.57
N THR A 35 -20.10 -3.57 -12.05
CA THR A 35 -19.87 -4.03 -10.68
C THR A 35 -20.41 -3.01 -9.69
N GLY A 36 -21.39 -3.42 -8.90
CA GLY A 36 -22.05 -2.58 -7.91
C GLY A 36 -21.14 -2.24 -6.71
N THR A 37 -21.50 -1.20 -5.98
CA THR A 37 -20.68 -0.69 -4.84
C THR A 37 -20.36 -1.75 -3.78
N LYS A 38 -21.32 -2.65 -3.46
CA LYS A 38 -21.08 -3.72 -2.47
C LYS A 38 -20.01 -4.67 -2.98
N GLU A 39 -20.19 -5.21 -4.16
CA GLU A 39 -19.26 -6.17 -4.77
C GLU A 39 -17.89 -5.55 -5.01
N PHE A 40 -17.85 -4.29 -5.45
CA PHE A 40 -16.59 -3.55 -5.62
C PHE A 40 -15.80 -3.47 -4.31
N ARG A 41 -16.45 -3.18 -3.18
CA ARG A 41 -15.80 -3.17 -1.85
C ARG A 41 -15.26 -4.53 -1.45
N GLU A 42 -16.06 -5.58 -1.65
CA GLU A 42 -15.67 -6.96 -1.33
C GLU A 42 -14.43 -7.36 -2.15
N LEU A 43 -14.42 -7.08 -3.44
CA LEU A 43 -13.29 -7.38 -4.33
C LEU A 43 -12.03 -6.60 -3.98
N VAL A 44 -12.15 -5.31 -3.63
CA VAL A 44 -11.02 -4.48 -3.18
C VAL A 44 -10.42 -5.03 -1.89
N ASP A 45 -11.26 -5.40 -0.93
CA ASP A 45 -10.84 -6.02 0.34
C ASP A 45 -10.10 -7.35 0.11
N GLU A 46 -10.62 -8.20 -0.77
CA GLU A 46 -10.02 -9.49 -1.10
C GLU A 46 -8.66 -9.34 -1.82
N VAL A 47 -8.56 -8.42 -2.79
CA VAL A 47 -7.28 -8.15 -3.46
C VAL A 47 -6.28 -7.55 -2.49
N ALA A 48 -6.71 -6.62 -1.61
CA ALA A 48 -5.84 -6.06 -0.58
C ALA A 48 -5.30 -7.14 0.37
N THR A 49 -6.11 -8.15 0.73
CA THR A 49 -5.68 -9.30 1.53
C THR A 49 -4.61 -10.12 0.82
N LEU A 50 -4.81 -10.45 -0.46
CA LEU A 50 -3.84 -11.22 -1.25
C LEU A 50 -2.52 -10.46 -1.43
N MET A 51 -2.59 -9.16 -1.69
CA MET A 51 -1.41 -8.32 -1.79
C MET A 51 -0.67 -8.19 -0.46
N ALA A 52 -1.40 -8.08 0.66
CA ALA A 52 -0.80 -8.01 1.99
C ALA A 52 -0.03 -9.29 2.34
N PHE A 53 -0.51 -10.46 1.91
CA PHE A 53 0.21 -11.72 2.05
C PHE A 53 1.58 -11.68 1.34
N GLU A 54 1.62 -11.15 0.13
CA GLU A 54 2.87 -11.06 -0.63
C GLU A 54 3.80 -9.95 -0.11
N ILE A 55 3.28 -8.78 0.25
CA ILE A 55 4.10 -7.65 0.73
C ILE A 55 4.79 -7.94 2.07
N THR A 56 4.29 -8.92 2.81
CA THR A 56 4.85 -9.36 4.10
C THR A 56 5.76 -10.59 4.00
N ARG A 57 6.04 -11.09 2.79
CA ARG A 57 6.83 -12.32 2.56
C ARG A 57 8.25 -12.26 3.13
N ASP A 58 8.84 -11.10 3.20
CA ASP A 58 10.21 -10.84 3.66
C ASP A 58 10.29 -10.43 5.15
N MET A 59 9.18 -10.54 5.89
CA MET A 59 9.19 -10.21 7.33
C MET A 59 10.10 -11.17 8.10
N PRO A 60 10.95 -10.63 9.00
CA PRO A 60 11.87 -11.44 9.77
C PRO A 60 11.12 -12.29 10.80
N LEU A 61 11.68 -13.47 11.07
CA LEU A 61 11.18 -14.40 12.08
C LEU A 61 12.22 -14.57 13.18
N GLU A 62 11.78 -14.82 14.41
CA GLU A 62 12.60 -15.21 15.55
C GLU A 62 12.12 -16.53 16.15
N ASP A 63 13.05 -17.28 16.76
CA ASP A 63 12.75 -18.52 17.42
C ASP A 63 12.28 -18.27 18.86
N ILE A 64 11.20 -18.93 19.27
CA ILE A 64 10.71 -18.95 20.64
C ILE A 64 10.52 -20.39 21.10
N ASP A 65 10.68 -20.61 22.40
CA ASP A 65 10.33 -21.89 23.02
C ASP A 65 8.83 -21.90 23.35
N ILE A 66 8.13 -22.93 22.91
CA ILE A 66 6.71 -23.16 23.19
C ILE A 66 6.52 -24.56 23.75
N GLU A 67 5.37 -24.78 24.38
CA GLU A 67 4.91 -26.11 24.76
C GLU A 67 3.72 -26.49 23.88
N THR A 68 3.86 -27.61 23.15
CA THR A 68 2.75 -28.19 22.38
C THR A 68 1.99 -29.18 23.27
N PRO A 69 0.79 -29.65 22.87
CA PRO A 69 0.10 -30.68 23.62
C PRO A 69 0.87 -32.02 23.76
N VAL A 70 1.99 -32.16 23.03
CA VAL A 70 2.78 -33.41 23.02
C VAL A 70 4.14 -33.23 23.70
N CYS A 71 4.85 -32.14 23.44
CA CYS A 71 6.21 -31.93 23.99
C CYS A 71 6.65 -30.44 23.82
N PRO A 72 7.68 -30.02 24.57
CA PRO A 72 8.37 -28.74 24.31
C PRO A 72 8.95 -28.69 22.88
N ALA A 73 8.84 -27.55 22.21
CA ALA A 73 9.30 -27.35 20.85
C ALA A 73 9.83 -25.91 20.63
N LYS A 74 10.74 -25.77 19.65
CA LYS A 74 11.10 -24.45 19.10
C LYS A 74 10.20 -24.13 17.94
N SER A 75 9.68 -22.89 17.91
CA SER A 75 8.77 -22.41 16.88
C SER A 75 9.15 -20.99 16.46
N LYS A 76 8.52 -20.49 15.40
CA LYS A 76 8.85 -19.16 14.84
C LYS A 76 7.67 -18.21 14.99
N VAL A 77 8.01 -16.97 15.37
CA VAL A 77 7.09 -15.83 15.39
C VAL A 77 7.67 -14.68 14.57
N LEU A 78 6.82 -13.76 14.15
CA LEU A 78 7.30 -12.53 13.52
C LEU A 78 8.13 -11.75 14.52
N SER A 79 9.34 -11.38 14.09
CA SER A 79 10.26 -10.59 14.88
C SER A 79 10.32 -9.15 14.36
N GLY A 80 10.92 -8.26 15.16
CA GLY A 80 11.23 -6.91 14.75
C GLY A 80 10.05 -5.96 14.79
N LYS A 81 9.97 -5.07 13.79
CA LYS A 81 9.03 -3.96 13.78
C LYS A 81 7.60 -4.41 13.51
N LYS A 82 6.67 -3.81 14.25
CA LYS A 82 5.23 -4.02 14.05
C LYS A 82 4.73 -3.24 12.85
N ILE A 83 3.74 -3.79 12.14
CA ILE A 83 3.14 -3.15 10.96
C ILE A 83 2.26 -1.96 11.35
N GLY A 84 2.35 -0.89 10.56
CA GLY A 84 1.42 0.22 10.52
C GLY A 84 0.79 0.31 9.13
N ILE A 85 -0.53 0.44 9.05
CA ILE A 85 -1.26 0.64 7.79
C ILE A 85 -1.68 2.09 7.72
N VAL A 86 -1.44 2.75 6.58
CA VAL A 86 -1.81 4.15 6.42
C VAL A 86 -2.57 4.34 5.10
N PRO A 87 -3.91 4.31 5.14
CA PRO A 87 -4.72 4.66 3.98
C PRO A 87 -4.61 6.16 3.68
N ILE A 88 -4.50 6.48 2.38
CA ILE A 88 -4.72 7.83 1.88
C ILE A 88 -6.23 8.03 1.77
N LEU A 89 -6.75 8.96 2.55
CA LEU A 89 -8.17 9.25 2.58
C LEU A 89 -8.61 9.90 1.25
N ARG A 90 -9.75 9.54 0.73
CA ARG A 90 -10.79 8.63 1.23
C ARG A 90 -10.62 7.18 0.78
N ALA A 91 -10.24 6.96 -0.50
CA ALA A 91 -10.32 5.67 -1.17
C ALA A 91 -9.45 4.56 -0.53
N GLY A 92 -8.28 4.90 0.04
CA GLY A 92 -7.41 3.95 0.71
C GLY A 92 -8.06 3.17 1.86
N ILE A 93 -9.13 3.71 2.48
CA ILE A 93 -9.87 3.02 3.54
C ILE A 93 -10.41 1.65 3.06
N GLY A 94 -10.82 1.55 1.81
CA GLY A 94 -11.36 0.30 1.26
C GLY A 94 -10.38 -0.87 1.24
N MET A 95 -9.08 -0.62 1.44
CA MET A 95 -8.05 -1.66 1.49
C MET A 95 -7.68 -2.09 2.91
N VAL A 96 -8.11 -1.36 3.94
CA VAL A 96 -7.62 -1.53 5.32
C VAL A 96 -8.12 -2.82 5.93
N ASP A 97 -9.40 -3.12 5.81
CA ASP A 97 -10.02 -4.29 6.45
C ASP A 97 -9.42 -5.60 5.93
N GLY A 98 -9.15 -5.70 4.63
CA GLY A 98 -8.48 -6.86 4.03
C GLY A 98 -7.10 -7.11 4.61
N ILE A 99 -6.33 -6.06 4.85
CA ILE A 99 -5.01 -6.17 5.46
C ILE A 99 -5.11 -6.54 6.94
N LEU A 100 -6.06 -5.94 7.69
CA LEU A 100 -6.28 -6.23 9.10
C LEU A 100 -6.77 -7.65 9.34
N LYS A 101 -7.54 -8.25 8.43
CA LYS A 101 -7.91 -9.67 8.52
C LYS A 101 -6.68 -10.59 8.54
N LEU A 102 -5.64 -10.23 7.79
CA LEU A 102 -4.39 -10.98 7.73
C LEU A 102 -3.45 -10.63 8.88
N ILE A 103 -3.38 -9.34 9.25
CA ILE A 103 -2.48 -8.82 10.28
C ILE A 103 -3.29 -8.07 11.36
N PRO A 104 -4.03 -8.78 12.23
CA PRO A 104 -4.92 -8.14 13.21
C PRO A 104 -4.22 -7.24 14.22
N ALA A 105 -2.92 -7.44 14.45
CA ALA A 105 -2.11 -6.63 15.36
C ALA A 105 -1.57 -5.33 14.73
N ALA A 106 -1.79 -5.10 13.43
CA ALA A 106 -1.37 -3.87 12.78
C ALA A 106 -2.12 -2.66 13.35
N LYS A 107 -1.40 -1.54 13.52
CA LYS A 107 -2.03 -0.27 13.86
C LYS A 107 -2.39 0.49 12.58
N VAL A 108 -3.47 1.25 12.64
CA VAL A 108 -3.91 2.07 11.51
C VAL A 108 -3.69 3.54 11.82
N GLY A 109 -2.93 4.21 10.95
CA GLY A 109 -2.88 5.67 10.87
C GLY A 109 -3.72 6.14 9.69
N HIS A 110 -3.90 7.44 9.53
CA HIS A 110 -4.63 8.02 8.41
C HIS A 110 -3.94 9.27 7.91
N VAL A 111 -3.91 9.44 6.58
CA VAL A 111 -3.47 10.67 5.92
C VAL A 111 -4.60 11.18 5.03
N GLY A 112 -5.09 12.38 5.32
CA GLY A 112 -6.08 13.08 4.51
C GLY A 112 -5.40 14.12 3.63
N LEU A 113 -5.60 13.98 2.33
CA LEU A 113 -5.09 14.91 1.32
C LEU A 113 -6.25 15.39 0.44
N TYR A 114 -6.23 16.66 0.09
CA TYR A 114 -7.07 17.17 -0.99
C TYR A 114 -6.19 17.86 -2.04
N ARG A 115 -6.70 17.97 -3.24
CA ARG A 115 -6.03 18.74 -4.29
C ARG A 115 -6.48 20.18 -4.21
N ASP A 116 -5.52 21.09 -3.98
CA ASP A 116 -5.79 22.50 -3.99
C ASP A 116 -6.33 22.93 -5.36
N PRO A 117 -7.47 23.65 -5.44
CA PRO A 117 -8.11 23.95 -6.70
C PRO A 117 -7.32 24.97 -7.56
N GLU A 118 -6.45 25.79 -6.96
CA GLU A 118 -5.67 26.79 -7.67
C GLU A 118 -4.32 26.24 -8.13
N THR A 119 -3.60 25.58 -7.22
CA THR A 119 -2.24 25.06 -7.49
C THR A 119 -2.24 23.63 -8.03
N LEU A 120 -3.34 22.90 -7.91
CA LEU A 120 -3.50 21.47 -8.21
C LEU A 120 -2.54 20.56 -7.42
N LEU A 121 -1.86 21.09 -6.41
CA LEU A 121 -0.96 20.33 -5.55
C LEU A 121 -1.72 19.65 -4.42
N PRO A 122 -1.25 18.46 -3.95
CA PRO A 122 -1.83 17.81 -2.79
C PRO A 122 -1.51 18.60 -1.52
N VAL A 123 -2.55 18.85 -0.71
CA VAL A 123 -2.46 19.54 0.57
C VAL A 123 -2.94 18.62 1.68
N GLU A 124 -2.11 18.45 2.74
CA GLU A 124 -2.47 17.70 3.94
C GLU A 124 -3.47 18.49 4.78
N TYR A 125 -4.66 17.91 5.03
CA TYR A 125 -5.66 18.47 5.93
C TYR A 125 -5.82 17.64 7.21
N TYR A 126 -5.36 16.40 7.20
CA TYR A 126 -5.45 15.51 8.35
C TYR A 126 -4.34 14.47 8.33
N ILE A 127 -3.70 14.27 9.48
CA ILE A 127 -2.83 13.13 9.70
C ILE A 127 -2.91 12.67 11.16
N LYS A 128 -3.07 11.37 11.33
CA LYS A 128 -3.01 10.72 12.63
C LYS A 128 -2.25 9.42 12.49
N LEU A 129 -1.13 9.30 13.20
CA LEU A 129 -0.27 8.11 13.18
C LEU A 129 -0.18 7.50 14.60
N PRO A 130 0.18 6.22 14.73
CA PRO A 130 0.56 5.62 16.00
C PRO A 130 1.68 6.41 16.66
N SER A 131 1.74 6.43 18.00
CA SER A 131 2.77 7.15 18.74
C SER A 131 4.19 6.59 18.57
N ASP A 132 4.29 5.31 18.19
CA ASP A 132 5.53 4.56 17.98
C ASP A 132 5.93 4.49 16.49
N VAL A 133 5.80 5.61 15.77
CA VAL A 133 6.07 5.72 14.31
C VAL A 133 7.46 5.19 13.94
N GLU A 134 8.49 5.52 14.71
CA GLU A 134 9.88 5.13 14.40
C GLU A 134 10.15 3.63 14.51
N GLU A 135 9.28 2.92 15.24
CA GLU A 135 9.39 1.49 15.53
C GLU A 135 8.55 0.61 14.60
N ARG A 136 7.92 1.20 13.55
CA ARG A 136 7.01 0.48 12.66
C ARG A 136 7.48 0.46 11.23
N ASP A 137 7.12 -0.62 10.55
CA ASP A 137 7.16 -0.71 9.09
C ASP A 137 5.78 -0.33 8.56
N PHE A 138 5.71 0.71 7.74
CA PHE A 138 4.44 1.24 7.23
C PHE A 138 4.11 0.70 5.84
N ILE A 139 2.84 0.33 5.66
CA ILE A 139 2.24 0.08 4.35
C ILE A 139 1.27 1.23 4.10
N VAL A 140 1.64 2.13 3.19
CA VAL A 140 0.76 3.21 2.70
C VAL A 140 -0.08 2.63 1.59
N VAL A 141 -1.41 2.82 1.66
CA VAL A 141 -2.35 2.22 0.72
C VAL A 141 -3.26 3.25 0.05
N ASP A 142 -3.39 3.11 -1.26
CA ASP A 142 -4.34 3.85 -2.09
C ASP A 142 -4.75 2.93 -3.26
N PRO A 143 -6.03 2.80 -3.62
CA PRO A 143 -6.43 1.97 -4.77
C PRO A 143 -5.77 2.37 -6.09
N MET A 144 -5.40 3.63 -6.27
CA MET A 144 -4.94 4.15 -7.55
C MET A 144 -3.67 4.98 -7.43
N LEU A 145 -2.67 4.65 -8.26
CA LEU A 145 -1.46 5.45 -8.45
C LEU A 145 -1.49 6.08 -9.85
N ALA A 146 -2.16 7.23 -9.99
CA ALA A 146 -2.29 7.93 -11.27
C ALA A 146 -1.08 8.85 -11.53
N THR A 147 -1.11 10.09 -11.06
CA THR A 147 0.00 11.05 -11.22
C THR A 147 1.08 10.93 -10.14
N GLY A 148 0.81 10.19 -9.07
CA GLY A 148 1.72 10.03 -7.94
C GLY A 148 1.65 11.11 -6.86
N GLY A 149 1.01 12.25 -7.11
CA GLY A 149 1.05 13.39 -6.20
C GLY A 149 0.59 13.08 -4.77
N SER A 150 -0.56 12.40 -4.59
CA SER A 150 -1.06 12.02 -3.27
C SER A 150 -0.13 11.02 -2.57
N ALA A 151 0.38 10.01 -3.29
CA ALA A 151 1.32 9.04 -2.73
C ALA A 151 2.61 9.72 -2.27
N ILE A 152 3.18 10.59 -3.09
CA ILE A 152 4.40 11.35 -2.77
C ILE A 152 4.21 12.18 -1.50
N GLU A 153 3.11 12.94 -1.39
CA GLU A 153 2.90 13.79 -0.21
C GLU A 153 2.58 12.97 1.04
N ALA A 154 1.81 11.89 0.93
CA ALA A 154 1.57 10.98 2.04
C ALA A 154 2.87 10.38 2.58
N ILE A 155 3.71 9.85 1.71
CA ILE A 155 5.02 9.28 2.09
C ILE A 155 5.93 10.35 2.71
N ARG A 156 5.97 11.55 2.12
CA ARG A 156 6.71 12.71 2.67
C ARG A 156 6.23 13.06 4.07
N SER A 157 4.93 13.09 4.29
CA SER A 157 4.30 13.39 5.58
C SER A 157 4.65 12.36 6.66
N LEU A 158 4.70 11.07 6.30
CA LEU A 158 5.14 10.01 7.22
C LEU A 158 6.63 10.16 7.56
N LYS A 159 7.49 10.38 6.57
CA LYS A 159 8.94 10.59 6.79
C LYS A 159 9.24 11.78 7.68
N LYS A 160 8.52 12.90 7.50
CA LYS A 160 8.63 14.09 8.37
C LYS A 160 8.31 13.77 9.84
N ARG A 161 7.52 12.72 10.10
CA ARG A 161 7.10 12.28 11.45
C ARG A 161 7.91 11.09 11.98
N GLY A 162 9.01 10.74 11.31
CA GLY A 162 9.97 9.74 11.76
C GLY A 162 9.78 8.32 11.23
N ALA A 163 8.84 8.09 10.29
CA ALA A 163 8.73 6.79 9.63
C ALA A 163 9.98 6.51 8.78
N LYS A 164 10.62 5.35 9.02
CA LYS A 164 11.89 4.98 8.39
C LYS A 164 11.73 3.93 7.29
N HIS A 165 10.78 3.04 7.45
CA HIS A 165 10.50 1.95 6.53
C HIS A 165 9.06 2.07 6.03
N ILE A 166 8.94 2.30 4.73
CA ILE A 166 7.64 2.53 4.09
C ILE A 166 7.61 1.69 2.81
N LYS A 167 6.52 0.95 2.63
CA LYS A 167 6.12 0.32 1.38
C LYS A 167 4.85 1.01 0.89
N PHE A 168 4.68 1.16 -0.41
CA PHE A 168 3.46 1.70 -1.00
C PHE A 168 2.71 0.58 -1.74
N MET A 169 1.40 0.50 -1.59
CA MET A 169 0.56 -0.54 -2.19
C MET A 169 -0.66 0.07 -2.87
N CYS A 170 -0.90 -0.29 -4.14
CA CYS A 170 -2.08 0.14 -4.88
C CYS A 170 -2.64 -1.00 -5.77
N LEU A 171 -3.93 -0.91 -6.12
CA LEU A 171 -4.56 -1.89 -7.00
C LEU A 171 -4.12 -1.68 -8.45
N ILE A 172 -4.22 -0.45 -8.95
CA ILE A 172 -3.78 -0.09 -10.30
C ILE A 172 -2.87 1.12 -10.27
N ALA A 173 -1.92 1.14 -11.21
CA ALA A 173 -1.01 2.26 -11.40
C ALA A 173 -0.85 2.61 -12.88
N ALA A 174 -0.53 3.87 -13.14
CA ALA A 174 0.02 4.31 -14.43
C ALA A 174 1.56 4.43 -14.32
N PRO A 175 2.31 4.19 -15.42
CA PRO A 175 3.76 4.36 -15.44
C PRO A 175 4.22 5.73 -14.94
N GLU A 176 3.51 6.79 -15.30
CA GLU A 176 3.79 8.17 -14.89
C GLU A 176 3.79 8.33 -13.37
N GLY A 177 2.81 7.73 -12.69
CA GLY A 177 2.73 7.77 -11.22
C GLY A 177 3.82 6.95 -10.54
N VAL A 178 4.15 5.79 -11.11
CA VAL A 178 5.24 4.93 -10.62
C VAL A 178 6.57 5.66 -10.71
N ASP A 179 6.87 6.28 -11.85
CA ASP A 179 8.12 6.99 -12.05
C ASP A 179 8.22 8.23 -11.15
N ALA A 180 7.13 8.98 -10.99
CA ALA A 180 7.09 10.12 -10.08
C ALA A 180 7.36 9.72 -8.61
N VAL A 181 6.78 8.60 -8.13
CA VAL A 181 7.04 8.11 -6.76
C VAL A 181 8.47 7.61 -6.60
N LYS A 182 9.02 6.87 -7.59
CA LYS A 182 10.42 6.42 -7.57
C LYS A 182 11.42 7.56 -7.54
N GLU A 183 11.16 8.64 -8.28
CA GLU A 183 12.00 9.83 -8.30
C GLU A 183 11.96 10.55 -6.94
N ALA A 184 10.76 10.76 -6.38
CA ALA A 184 10.59 11.47 -5.11
C ALA A 184 11.03 10.65 -3.89
N HIS A 185 10.87 9.32 -3.95
CA HIS A 185 11.12 8.40 -2.84
C HIS A 185 11.82 7.10 -3.31
N PRO A 186 13.10 7.18 -3.70
CA PRO A 186 13.84 6.03 -4.24
C PRO A 186 14.08 4.90 -3.22
N ASP A 187 13.75 5.12 -1.97
CA ASP A 187 13.83 4.18 -0.85
C ASP A 187 12.50 3.49 -0.50
N VAL A 188 11.43 3.73 -1.29
CA VAL A 188 10.10 3.17 -1.05
C VAL A 188 9.73 2.18 -2.14
N ASP A 189 9.62 0.91 -1.78
CA ASP A 189 9.16 -0.13 -2.70
C ASP A 189 7.66 0.00 -3.01
N ILE A 190 7.29 -0.22 -4.27
CA ILE A 190 5.93 -0.05 -4.80
C ILE A 190 5.36 -1.42 -5.19
N TYR A 191 4.18 -1.73 -4.65
CA TYR A 191 3.47 -2.98 -4.88
C TYR A 191 2.15 -2.70 -5.60
N ILE A 192 1.95 -3.31 -6.77
CA ILE A 192 0.88 -2.98 -7.71
C ILE A 192 0.17 -4.28 -8.14
N ALA A 193 -1.17 -4.33 -8.07
CA ALA A 193 -1.89 -5.48 -8.60
C ALA A 193 -1.95 -5.48 -10.14
N ALA A 194 -2.03 -4.30 -10.78
CA ALA A 194 -1.85 -4.16 -12.23
C ALA A 194 -1.24 -2.81 -12.60
N LEU A 195 -0.21 -2.85 -13.45
CA LEU A 195 0.35 -1.67 -14.11
C LEU A 195 -0.38 -1.49 -15.44
N ASP A 196 -1.11 -0.38 -15.56
CA ASP A 196 -1.89 -0.02 -16.73
C ASP A 196 -1.07 0.74 -17.78
N GLU A 197 -1.68 1.09 -18.91
CA GLU A 197 -0.94 1.59 -20.07
C GLU A 197 -0.41 3.02 -19.88
N LYS A 198 -1.26 3.94 -19.41
CA LYS A 198 -0.95 5.38 -19.31
C LYS A 198 -2.03 6.15 -18.59
N LEU A 199 -1.83 7.45 -18.43
CA LEU A 199 -2.88 8.43 -18.12
C LEU A 199 -3.49 8.99 -19.40
N ASN A 200 -4.81 9.29 -19.34
CA ASN A 200 -5.46 10.10 -20.37
C ASN A 200 -5.29 11.61 -20.09
N ASP A 201 -5.80 12.46 -20.99
CA ASP A 201 -5.71 13.94 -20.91
C ASP A 201 -6.37 14.53 -19.65
N HIS A 202 -7.26 13.76 -18.99
CA HIS A 202 -7.91 14.15 -17.74
C HIS A 202 -7.24 13.55 -16.48
N GLY A 203 -6.10 12.86 -16.65
CA GLY A 203 -5.35 12.25 -15.54
C GLY A 203 -5.95 10.94 -15.01
N TYR A 204 -6.87 10.30 -15.74
CA TYR A 204 -7.35 8.97 -15.41
C TYR A 204 -6.46 7.89 -15.98
N ILE A 205 -6.29 6.81 -15.20
CA ILE A 205 -5.57 5.60 -15.63
C ILE A 205 -6.37 4.90 -16.74
N VAL A 206 -5.68 4.42 -17.77
CA VAL A 206 -6.28 3.71 -18.93
C VAL A 206 -5.64 2.32 -19.05
N PRO A 207 -6.45 1.24 -19.08
CA PRO A 207 -7.91 1.17 -19.07
C PRO A 207 -8.55 1.54 -17.72
N GLY A 208 -7.82 1.42 -16.61
CA GLY A 208 -8.26 1.90 -15.29
C GLY A 208 -9.42 1.11 -14.67
N LEU A 209 -10.07 1.74 -13.71
CA LEU A 209 -11.27 1.25 -13.02
C LEU A 209 -12.28 2.37 -12.72
N GLY A 210 -12.07 3.57 -13.25
CA GLY A 210 -12.85 4.76 -12.92
C GLY A 210 -12.37 5.46 -11.65
N ASP A 211 -13.25 6.16 -10.93
CA ASP A 211 -12.94 6.74 -9.62
C ASP A 211 -13.20 5.70 -8.52
N ALA A 212 -12.11 5.27 -7.87
CA ALA A 212 -12.19 4.25 -6.82
C ALA A 212 -12.98 4.73 -5.60
N GLY A 213 -12.85 6.01 -5.23
CA GLY A 213 -13.56 6.59 -4.09
C GLY A 213 -15.08 6.59 -4.32
N ASP A 214 -15.52 7.06 -5.47
CA ASP A 214 -16.93 7.08 -5.82
C ASP A 214 -17.52 5.67 -5.91
N ARG A 215 -16.77 4.72 -6.47
CA ARG A 215 -17.20 3.32 -6.55
C ARG A 215 -17.24 2.63 -5.20
N LEU A 216 -16.29 2.91 -4.30
CA LEU A 216 -16.27 2.38 -2.93
C LEU A 216 -17.41 2.93 -2.07
N PHE A 217 -17.73 4.20 -2.21
CA PHE A 217 -18.64 4.89 -1.30
C PHE A 217 -20.03 5.16 -1.90
N GLY A 218 -20.21 4.92 -3.20
CA GLY A 218 -21.47 5.15 -3.88
C GLY A 218 -21.82 6.64 -3.95
N THR A 219 -20.83 7.51 -4.18
CA THR A 219 -20.98 8.97 -4.16
C THR A 219 -21.26 9.60 -5.54
N LYS A 220 -21.45 8.78 -6.55
CA LYS A 220 -21.99 9.15 -7.90
C LYS A 220 -23.14 8.25 -8.28
#